data_e9fcf2aea4fe70d74eb0c1b6aef63f76
#
_entry.id   e9fcf2aea4fe70d74eb0c1b6aef63f76
#
_cell.length_a   1.000
_cell.length_b   1.000
_cell.length_c   1.000
_cell.angle_alpha   90.00
_cell.angle_beta   90.00
_cell.angle_gamma   90.00
#
_symmetry.space_group_name_H-M   'P 1'
#
loop_
_entity.id
_entity.type
_entity.pdbx_description
1 polymer ?
#
loop_
_entity_poly.entity_id
_entity_poly.type
_entity_poly.pdbx_seq_one_letter_code
_entity_poly.pdbx_strand_id
1 'polypeptide(L)'
;MTSVRAAREISAPVEDYLKVIFEVASSDGVAGTNEIAAELGVAPASVSGMIRRLAQQGWIAHERYRGVRLTKAGRRAALRTIRRHRVIESYLTTALGYPWDRVHDEAERLEHAASDELIDRMAAAIGEPANDPHGAPIPTREGTLVEAPQTMLADVAVGARVRVQQVGDRDAEQLRYLAEIGITPGRRVEVIARAPFDGPIDLRVGREVRSIGPALAKQIAVVAG
;
A
#
# COMPACT_ATOMS: atom_id res chain seq x y z
N MET A 1 31.34 26.74 11.26
CA MET A 1 31.08 25.42 11.86
C MET A 1 29.59 25.17 11.81
N THR A 2 29.11 24.53 10.76
CA THR A 2 27.68 24.27 10.52
C THR A 2 27.33 23.00 11.26
N SER A 3 26.55 23.13 12.34
CA SER A 3 26.02 22.02 13.12
C SER A 3 25.16 21.12 12.22
N VAL A 4 25.64 19.96 11.90
CA VAL A 4 24.83 18.87 11.31
C VAL A 4 23.79 18.51 12.37
N ARG A 5 22.58 19.01 12.18
CA ARG A 5 21.40 18.67 13.00
C ARG A 5 21.22 17.16 12.84
N ALA A 6 21.61 16.39 13.84
CA ALA A 6 21.40 14.95 13.88
C ALA A 6 19.93 14.68 13.48
N ALA A 7 19.73 13.84 12.47
CA ALA A 7 18.40 13.45 12.06
C ALA A 7 17.72 12.86 13.31
N ARG A 8 16.66 13.52 13.79
CA ARG A 8 15.88 13.00 14.91
C ARG A 8 15.38 11.63 14.49
N GLU A 9 15.78 10.61 15.22
CA GLU A 9 15.20 9.28 15.05
C GLU A 9 13.69 9.40 15.22
N ILE A 10 12.97 8.97 14.20
CA ILE A 10 11.52 8.95 14.18
C ILE A 10 11.12 7.67 14.92
N SER A 11 10.20 7.77 15.90
CA SER A 11 9.72 6.58 16.62
C SER A 11 8.75 5.78 15.76
N ALA A 12 8.69 4.45 15.94
CA ALA A 12 7.78 3.57 15.22
C ALA A 12 6.33 4.10 15.15
N PRO A 13 5.68 4.53 16.25
CA PRO A 13 4.33 5.08 16.13
C PRO A 13 4.21 6.33 15.25
N VAL A 14 5.28 7.12 15.12
CA VAL A 14 5.27 8.28 14.20
C VAL A 14 5.42 7.80 12.75
N GLU A 15 6.27 6.80 12.50
CA GLU A 15 6.41 6.18 11.18
C GLU A 15 5.07 5.58 10.71
N ASP A 16 4.36 4.82 11.57
CA ASP A 16 3.04 4.25 11.30
C ASP A 16 2.02 5.31 10.91
N TYR A 17 1.93 6.37 11.70
CA TYR A 17 1.00 7.45 11.38
C TYR A 17 1.32 8.13 10.05
N LEU A 18 2.60 8.37 9.74
CA LEU A 18 2.99 8.99 8.47
C LEU A 18 2.73 8.05 7.29
N LYS A 19 2.99 6.74 7.44
CA LYS A 19 2.67 5.69 6.46
C LYS A 19 1.16 5.69 6.18
N VAL A 20 0.33 5.56 7.21
CA VAL A 20 -1.13 5.53 7.07
C VAL A 20 -1.69 6.83 6.49
N ILE A 21 -1.20 8.01 6.92
CA ILE A 21 -1.63 9.29 6.32
C ILE A 21 -1.32 9.33 4.81
N PHE A 22 -0.18 8.76 4.39
CA PHE A 22 0.15 8.66 2.98
C PHE A 22 -0.82 7.74 2.22
N GLU A 23 -1.14 6.59 2.78
CA GLU A 23 -1.95 5.54 2.14
C GLU A 23 -3.43 5.89 2.04
N VAL A 24 -4.01 6.54 3.08
CA VAL A 24 -5.44 6.91 3.08
C VAL A 24 -5.71 8.29 2.47
N ALA A 25 -4.66 9.04 2.09
CA ALA A 25 -4.86 10.35 1.50
C ALA A 25 -5.63 10.27 0.18
N SER A 26 -6.67 11.10 0.06
CA SER A 26 -7.42 11.29 -1.18
C SER A 26 -6.53 11.84 -2.31
N SER A 27 -7.07 11.91 -3.53
CA SER A 27 -6.33 12.38 -4.72
C SER A 27 -5.77 13.80 -4.58
N ASP A 28 -6.32 14.62 -3.69
CA ASP A 28 -5.79 15.94 -3.35
C ASP A 28 -4.76 15.90 -2.20
N GLY A 29 -4.39 14.73 -1.72
CA GLY A 29 -3.37 14.51 -0.70
C GLY A 29 -3.80 14.80 0.73
N VAL A 30 -5.10 14.83 1.02
CA VAL A 30 -5.66 15.06 2.37
C VAL A 30 -6.17 13.75 2.96
N ALA A 31 -5.78 13.44 4.19
CA ALA A 31 -6.24 12.29 4.96
C ALA A 31 -7.17 12.74 6.09
N GLY A 32 -8.36 12.14 6.17
CA GLY A 32 -9.34 12.42 7.22
C GLY A 32 -8.99 11.74 8.54
N THR A 33 -9.30 12.38 9.67
CA THR A 33 -9.01 11.83 11.02
C THR A 33 -9.69 10.48 11.27
N ASN A 34 -10.91 10.29 10.77
CA ASN A 34 -11.65 9.03 10.93
C ASN A 34 -11.07 7.91 10.07
N GLU A 35 -10.59 8.24 8.86
CA GLU A 35 -9.92 7.28 7.97
C GLU A 35 -8.61 6.80 8.60
N ILE A 36 -7.81 7.73 9.14
CA ILE A 36 -6.58 7.39 9.87
C ILE A 36 -6.89 6.52 11.09
N ALA A 37 -7.96 6.84 11.84
CA ALA A 37 -8.36 6.08 13.03
C ALA A 37 -8.80 4.65 12.68
N ALA A 38 -9.61 4.50 11.63
CA ALA A 38 -10.07 3.22 11.14
C ALA A 38 -8.89 2.35 10.69
N GLU A 39 -7.95 2.95 9.98
CA GLU A 39 -6.79 2.29 9.44
C GLU A 39 -5.82 1.79 10.51
N LEU A 40 -5.56 2.61 11.52
CA LEU A 40 -4.71 2.25 12.67
C LEU A 40 -5.41 1.39 13.72
N GLY A 41 -6.72 1.16 13.61
CA GLY A 41 -7.49 0.44 14.63
C GLY A 41 -7.55 1.16 15.97
N VAL A 42 -7.48 2.51 16.01
CA VAL A 42 -7.44 3.30 17.23
C VAL A 42 -8.63 4.27 17.34
N ALA A 43 -8.89 4.77 18.55
CA ALA A 43 -9.96 5.75 18.74
C ALA A 43 -9.60 7.09 18.06
N PRO A 44 -10.58 7.80 17.44
CA PRO A 44 -10.36 9.12 16.80
C PRO A 44 -9.76 10.18 17.74
N ALA A 45 -10.03 10.09 19.03
CA ALA A 45 -9.45 10.98 20.05
C ALA A 45 -7.93 10.82 20.17
N SER A 46 -7.42 9.57 20.07
CA SER A 46 -5.98 9.27 20.05
C SER A 46 -5.31 9.85 18.81
N VAL A 47 -5.95 9.72 17.65
CA VAL A 47 -5.48 10.32 16.39
C VAL A 47 -5.35 11.83 16.51
N SER A 48 -6.36 12.50 17.08
CA SER A 48 -6.34 13.97 17.26
C SER A 48 -5.17 14.45 18.12
N GLY A 49 -4.78 13.66 19.12
CA GLY A 49 -3.59 13.93 19.94
C GLY A 49 -2.29 13.82 19.12
N MET A 50 -2.15 12.74 18.37
CA MET A 50 -0.96 12.52 17.55
C MET A 50 -0.86 13.53 16.39
N ILE A 51 -1.96 13.88 15.73
CA ILE A 51 -2.01 14.92 14.69
C ILE A 51 -1.41 16.24 15.19
N ARG A 52 -1.81 16.69 16.40
CA ARG A 52 -1.24 17.91 17.00
C ARG A 52 0.27 17.81 17.19
N ARG A 53 0.76 16.66 17.67
CA ARG A 53 2.19 16.39 17.86
C ARG A 53 2.95 16.38 16.52
N LEU A 54 2.42 15.70 15.51
CA LEU A 54 3.03 15.63 14.19
C LEU A 54 3.07 17.01 13.49
N ALA A 55 2.02 17.82 13.64
CA ALA A 55 1.99 19.19 13.13
C ALA A 55 3.03 20.09 13.83
N GLN A 56 3.17 20.01 15.16
CA GLN A 56 4.19 20.73 15.92
C GLN A 56 5.62 20.32 15.52
N GLN A 57 5.80 19.06 15.13
CA GLN A 57 7.08 18.53 14.66
C GLN A 57 7.37 18.84 13.19
N GLY A 58 6.39 19.38 12.44
CA GLY A 58 6.53 19.76 11.04
C GLY A 58 6.37 18.60 10.03
N TRP A 59 5.84 17.46 10.48
CA TRP A 59 5.60 16.30 9.60
C TRP A 59 4.34 16.43 8.76
N ILE A 60 3.32 17.11 9.30
CA ILE A 60 2.04 17.34 8.64
C ILE A 60 1.62 18.80 8.72
N ALA A 61 0.74 19.21 7.82
CA ALA A 61 -0.02 20.46 7.89
C ALA A 61 -1.49 20.12 8.13
N HIS A 62 -2.13 20.87 9.02
CA HIS A 62 -3.55 20.70 9.33
C HIS A 62 -4.40 21.43 8.30
N GLU A 63 -5.32 20.73 7.67
CA GLU A 63 -6.34 21.26 6.77
C GLU A 63 -7.65 21.42 7.52
N ARG A 64 -8.02 22.67 7.80
CA ARG A 64 -9.20 22.97 8.64
C ARG A 64 -10.46 22.29 8.06
N TYR A 65 -11.19 21.54 8.90
CA TYR A 65 -12.40 20.77 8.57
C TYR A 65 -12.22 19.64 7.54
N ARG A 66 -11.02 19.40 7.04
CA ARG A 66 -10.78 18.37 6.02
C ARG A 66 -9.86 17.24 6.48
N GLY A 67 -8.97 17.52 7.42
CA GLY A 67 -8.01 16.53 7.90
C GLY A 67 -6.57 17.05 7.90
N VAL A 68 -5.66 16.25 7.41
CA VAL A 68 -4.22 16.56 7.43
C VAL A 68 -3.56 16.23 6.08
N ARG A 69 -2.49 16.95 5.78
CA ARG A 69 -1.63 16.71 4.62
C ARG A 69 -0.19 16.51 5.07
N LEU A 70 0.51 15.56 4.48
CA LEU A 70 1.95 15.40 4.70
C LEU A 70 2.74 16.61 4.17
N THR A 71 3.69 17.09 4.95
CA THR A 71 4.73 18.00 4.44
C THR A 71 5.72 17.23 3.55
N LYS A 72 6.62 17.94 2.86
CA LYS A 72 7.71 17.27 2.12
C LYS A 72 8.54 16.34 3.01
N ALA A 73 8.80 16.75 4.26
CA ALA A 73 9.53 15.93 5.23
C ALA A 73 8.69 14.71 5.67
N GLY A 74 7.40 14.91 5.96
CA GLY A 74 6.49 13.81 6.31
C GLY A 74 6.33 12.81 5.18
N ARG A 75 6.15 13.26 3.94
CA ARG A 75 6.05 12.37 2.77
C ARG A 75 7.32 11.55 2.58
N ARG A 76 8.50 12.17 2.74
CA ARG A 76 9.78 11.42 2.65
C ARG A 76 9.89 10.36 3.73
N ALA A 77 9.50 10.67 4.96
CA ALA A 77 9.50 9.72 6.07
C ALA A 77 8.54 8.56 5.81
N ALA A 78 7.29 8.85 5.41
CA ALA A 78 6.31 7.83 5.02
C ALA A 78 6.85 6.91 3.93
N LEU A 79 7.37 7.47 2.83
CA LEU A 79 7.91 6.68 1.72
C LEU A 79 9.13 5.83 2.11
N ARG A 80 9.92 6.28 3.08
CA ARG A 80 11.02 5.47 3.63
C ARG A 80 10.51 4.25 4.39
N THR A 81 9.48 4.39 5.20
CA THR A 81 8.84 3.27 5.92
C THR A 81 8.18 2.32 4.92
N ILE A 82 7.42 2.84 3.94
CA ILE A 82 6.80 2.04 2.87
C ILE A 82 7.87 1.27 2.07
N ARG A 83 9.03 1.87 1.76
CA ARG A 83 10.11 1.16 1.10
C ARG A 83 10.62 -0.02 1.94
N ARG A 84 10.86 0.20 3.23
CA ARG A 84 11.31 -0.87 4.14
C ARG A 84 10.31 -2.02 4.14
N HIS A 85 9.03 -1.71 4.33
CA HIS A 85 7.94 -2.67 4.32
C HIS A 85 7.97 -3.53 3.04
N ARG A 86 7.85 -2.90 1.88
CA ARG A 86 7.74 -3.59 0.57
C ARG A 86 9.00 -4.35 0.18
N VAL A 87 10.19 -3.86 0.53
CA VAL A 87 11.44 -4.60 0.31
C VAL A 87 11.50 -5.83 1.22
N ILE A 88 11.09 -5.72 2.48
CA ILE A 88 11.04 -6.87 3.40
C ILE A 88 10.07 -7.93 2.88
N GLU A 89 8.84 -7.56 2.49
CA GLU A 89 7.88 -8.49 1.89
C GLU A 89 8.45 -9.21 0.67
N SER A 90 9.07 -8.44 -0.24
CA SER A 90 9.71 -8.99 -1.44
C SER A 90 10.84 -9.96 -1.11
N TYR A 91 11.67 -9.61 -0.13
CA TYR A 91 12.78 -10.46 0.31
C TYR A 91 12.28 -11.74 0.97
N LEU A 92 11.30 -11.64 1.86
CA LEU A 92 10.69 -12.79 2.53
C LEU A 92 10.08 -13.76 1.52
N THR A 93 9.38 -13.24 0.52
CA THR A 93 8.75 -14.07 -0.52
C THR A 93 9.79 -14.68 -1.45
N THR A 94 10.73 -13.88 -1.97
CA THR A 94 11.64 -14.30 -3.04
C THR A 94 12.80 -15.14 -2.51
N ALA A 95 13.42 -14.73 -1.39
CA ALA A 95 14.62 -15.36 -0.85
C ALA A 95 14.31 -16.45 0.18
N LEU A 96 13.24 -16.28 0.97
CA LEU A 96 12.92 -17.21 2.08
C LEU A 96 11.69 -18.08 1.81
N GLY A 97 10.97 -17.87 0.68
CA GLY A 97 9.81 -18.68 0.29
C GLY A 97 8.58 -18.50 1.18
N TYR A 98 8.48 -17.38 1.87
CA TYR A 98 7.25 -17.06 2.61
C TYR A 98 6.06 -16.97 1.66
N PRO A 99 4.90 -17.49 2.06
CA PRO A 99 3.68 -17.32 1.27
C PRO A 99 3.25 -15.85 1.27
N TRP A 100 2.83 -15.36 0.12
CA TRP A 100 2.51 -13.95 -0.11
C TRP A 100 1.40 -13.38 0.78
N ASP A 101 0.52 -14.25 1.28
CA ASP A 101 -0.57 -13.91 2.20
C ASP A 101 -0.13 -13.77 3.68
N ARG A 102 1.17 -13.97 3.98
CA ARG A 102 1.71 -13.93 5.34
C ARG A 102 2.87 -12.95 5.51
N VAL A 103 3.37 -12.38 4.43
CA VAL A 103 4.55 -11.51 4.50
C VAL A 103 4.25 -10.14 5.09
N HIS A 104 3.01 -9.65 4.96
CA HIS A 104 2.60 -8.35 5.47
C HIS A 104 2.83 -8.23 6.99
N ASP A 105 2.30 -9.16 7.77
CA ASP A 105 2.47 -9.16 9.24
C ASP A 105 3.94 -9.25 9.68
N GLU A 106 4.79 -9.97 8.94
CA GLU A 106 6.21 -10.03 9.24
C GLU A 106 6.92 -8.72 8.88
N ALA A 107 6.58 -8.10 7.76
CA ALA A 107 7.13 -6.82 7.35
C ALA A 107 6.79 -5.71 8.37
N GLU A 108 5.55 -5.64 8.85
CA GLU A 108 5.12 -4.72 9.91
C GLU A 108 5.97 -4.84 11.18
N ARG A 109 6.34 -6.05 11.59
CA ARG A 109 7.18 -6.26 12.78
C ARG A 109 8.64 -5.86 12.57
N LEU A 110 9.14 -5.93 11.35
CA LEU A 110 10.56 -5.75 11.03
C LEU A 110 10.90 -4.35 10.52
N GLU A 111 9.98 -3.64 9.88
CA GLU A 111 10.26 -2.40 9.14
C GLU A 111 10.86 -1.28 10.00
N HIS A 112 10.49 -1.21 11.28
CA HIS A 112 11.00 -0.19 12.20
C HIS A 112 12.39 -0.52 12.76
N ALA A 113 12.74 -1.80 12.83
CA ALA A 113 14.03 -2.26 13.35
C ALA A 113 15.12 -2.34 12.25
N ALA A 114 14.72 -2.44 10.98
CA ALA A 114 15.64 -2.59 9.86
C ALA A 114 16.33 -1.28 9.53
N SER A 115 17.68 -1.30 9.46
CA SER A 115 18.45 -0.16 8.96
C SER A 115 18.30 -0.01 7.44
N ASP A 116 18.49 1.22 6.93
CA ASP A 116 18.44 1.45 5.49
C ASP A 116 19.50 0.64 4.74
N GLU A 117 20.69 0.43 5.34
CA GLU A 117 21.73 -0.43 4.75
C GLU A 117 21.24 -1.87 4.60
N LEU A 118 20.56 -2.42 5.62
CA LEU A 118 19.99 -3.78 5.54
C LEU A 118 18.94 -3.87 4.43
N ILE A 119 18.05 -2.89 4.35
CA ILE A 119 17.01 -2.82 3.30
C ILE A 119 17.64 -2.77 1.90
N ASP A 120 18.66 -1.94 1.70
CA ASP A 120 19.36 -1.86 0.41
C ASP A 120 20.04 -3.18 0.04
N ARG A 121 20.63 -3.89 1.02
CA ARG A 121 21.22 -5.23 0.81
C ARG A 121 20.16 -6.29 0.48
N MET A 122 19.00 -6.24 1.15
CA MET A 122 17.87 -7.12 0.85
C MET A 122 17.37 -6.89 -0.57
N ALA A 123 17.15 -5.63 -0.97
CA ALA A 123 16.70 -5.28 -2.31
C ALA A 123 17.71 -5.76 -3.38
N ALA A 124 19.00 -5.51 -3.17
CA ALA A 124 20.04 -5.96 -4.09
C ALA A 124 20.11 -7.49 -4.21
N ALA A 125 19.94 -8.23 -3.11
CA ALA A 125 19.98 -9.69 -3.10
C ALA A 125 18.86 -10.35 -3.93
N ILE A 126 17.74 -9.64 -4.14
CA ILE A 126 16.60 -10.12 -4.94
C ILE A 126 16.44 -9.39 -6.27
N GLY A 127 17.48 -8.66 -6.73
CA GLY A 127 17.51 -8.01 -8.04
C GLY A 127 16.77 -6.68 -8.12
N GLU A 128 16.65 -5.94 -7.01
CA GLU A 128 16.02 -4.61 -6.94
C GLU A 128 14.62 -4.56 -7.58
N PRO A 129 13.65 -5.29 -7.04
CA PRO A 129 12.31 -5.36 -7.62
C PRO A 129 11.64 -3.99 -7.66
N ALA A 130 10.93 -3.70 -8.74
CA ALA A 130 10.17 -2.46 -8.89
C ALA A 130 8.86 -2.46 -8.07
N ASN A 131 8.31 -3.66 -7.81
CA ASN A 131 7.07 -3.86 -7.07
C ASN A 131 7.25 -4.95 -6.01
N ASP A 132 6.44 -4.90 -4.97
CA ASP A 132 6.32 -5.93 -3.96
C ASP A 132 5.53 -7.15 -4.47
N PRO A 133 5.35 -8.22 -3.65
CA PRO A 133 4.60 -9.43 -4.06
C PRO A 133 3.13 -9.16 -4.41
N HIS A 134 2.54 -8.10 -3.89
CA HIS A 134 1.15 -7.71 -4.11
C HIS A 134 0.98 -6.76 -5.30
N GLY A 135 2.10 -6.34 -5.92
CA GLY A 135 2.15 -5.48 -7.10
C GLY A 135 2.27 -3.99 -6.80
N ALA A 136 2.38 -3.59 -5.54
CA ALA A 136 2.53 -2.19 -5.17
C ALA A 136 3.96 -1.69 -5.48
N PRO A 137 4.14 -0.48 -6.06
CA PRO A 137 5.44 0.02 -6.48
C PRO A 137 6.32 0.33 -5.27
N ILE A 138 7.57 -0.15 -5.27
CA ILE A 138 8.55 0.10 -4.19
C ILE A 138 9.14 1.51 -4.35
N PRO A 139 9.04 2.39 -3.33
CA PRO A 139 9.69 3.70 -3.37
C PRO A 139 11.20 3.59 -3.55
N THR A 140 11.80 4.56 -4.25
CA THR A 140 13.26 4.64 -4.37
C THR A 140 13.90 4.99 -3.02
N ARG A 141 15.21 4.81 -2.93
CA ARG A 141 16.01 5.20 -1.74
C ARG A 141 15.90 6.70 -1.42
N GLU A 142 15.74 7.53 -2.44
CA GLU A 142 15.58 8.99 -2.32
C GLU A 142 14.18 9.40 -1.86
N GLY A 143 13.26 8.46 -1.72
CA GLY A 143 11.86 8.70 -1.34
C GLY A 143 11.02 9.23 -2.49
N THR A 144 11.28 8.74 -3.70
CA THR A 144 10.43 8.97 -4.86
C THR A 144 9.56 7.74 -5.10
N LEU A 145 8.30 7.95 -5.39
CA LEU A 145 7.36 6.91 -5.79
C LEU A 145 6.74 7.32 -7.13
N VAL A 146 6.83 6.43 -8.11
CA VAL A 146 6.15 6.60 -9.39
C VAL A 146 4.73 6.04 -9.23
N GLU A 147 3.78 6.92 -9.02
CA GLU A 147 2.37 6.58 -8.98
C GLU A 147 1.81 6.70 -10.40
N ALA A 148 1.41 5.58 -11.00
CA ALA A 148 0.63 5.59 -12.23
C ALA A 148 -0.86 5.73 -11.89
N PRO A 149 -1.67 6.39 -12.73
CA PRO A 149 -3.12 6.35 -12.59
C PRO A 149 -3.60 4.90 -12.53
N GLN A 150 -4.32 4.56 -11.48
CA GLN A 150 -4.85 3.20 -11.30
C GLN A 150 -6.32 3.16 -11.71
N THR A 151 -6.67 2.16 -12.50
CA THR A 151 -8.07 1.79 -12.75
C THR A 151 -8.40 0.60 -11.84
N MET A 152 -9.45 0.71 -11.06
CA MET A 152 -9.91 -0.43 -10.25
C MET A 152 -10.67 -1.41 -11.14
N LEU A 153 -10.53 -2.70 -10.87
CA LEU A 153 -11.25 -3.74 -11.60
C LEU A 153 -12.78 -3.54 -11.52
N ALA A 154 -13.24 -2.94 -10.43
CA ALA A 154 -14.62 -2.51 -10.25
C ALA A 154 -15.10 -1.53 -11.34
N ASP A 155 -14.23 -0.74 -11.94
CA ASP A 155 -14.58 0.32 -12.91
C ASP A 155 -14.34 -0.12 -14.37
N VAL A 156 -13.81 -1.33 -14.58
CA VAL A 156 -13.50 -1.86 -15.92
C VAL A 156 -14.77 -2.22 -16.66
N ALA A 157 -14.91 -1.81 -17.90
CA ALA A 157 -16.08 -2.11 -18.74
C ALA A 157 -16.17 -3.62 -19.06
N VAL A 158 -17.41 -4.11 -19.24
CA VAL A 158 -17.65 -5.47 -19.73
C VAL A 158 -17.06 -5.65 -21.13
N GLY A 159 -16.43 -6.79 -21.38
CA GLY A 159 -15.69 -7.12 -22.61
C GLY A 159 -14.24 -6.66 -22.63
N ALA A 160 -13.81 -5.83 -21.68
CA ALA A 160 -12.43 -5.37 -21.63
C ALA A 160 -11.49 -6.44 -21.06
N ARG A 161 -10.28 -6.47 -21.61
CA ARG A 161 -9.16 -7.31 -21.15
C ARG A 161 -8.15 -6.42 -20.45
N VAL A 162 -7.79 -6.80 -19.24
CA VAL A 162 -6.87 -6.05 -18.41
C VAL A 162 -5.86 -7.00 -17.75
N ARG A 163 -4.78 -6.42 -17.24
CA ARG A 163 -3.79 -7.15 -16.45
C ARG A 163 -3.83 -6.64 -15.02
N VAL A 164 -3.93 -7.55 -14.07
CA VAL A 164 -3.82 -7.22 -12.65
C VAL A 164 -2.47 -6.58 -12.39
N GLN A 165 -2.48 -5.38 -11.84
CA GLN A 165 -1.28 -4.65 -11.46
C GLN A 165 -0.99 -4.84 -9.99
N GLN A 166 -2.00 -4.62 -9.13
CA GLN A 166 -1.87 -4.65 -7.69
C GLN A 166 -3.15 -5.19 -7.05
N VAL A 167 -3.00 -5.86 -5.91
CA VAL A 167 -4.10 -6.28 -5.04
C VAL A 167 -3.91 -5.70 -3.64
N GLY A 168 -5.00 -5.54 -2.88
CA GLY A 168 -4.90 -5.18 -1.46
C GLY A 168 -4.22 -6.29 -0.67
N ASP A 169 -3.35 -5.93 0.28
CA ASP A 169 -2.42 -6.82 1.00
C ASP A 169 -2.76 -7.06 2.47
N ARG A 170 -3.77 -6.39 3.02
CA ARG A 170 -4.09 -6.36 4.45
C ARG A 170 -4.90 -7.54 4.98
N ASP A 171 -5.57 -8.26 4.10
CA ASP A 171 -6.43 -9.38 4.46
C ASP A 171 -5.87 -10.67 3.87
N ALA A 172 -5.24 -11.47 4.72
CA ALA A 172 -4.65 -12.74 4.34
C ALA A 172 -5.68 -13.75 3.78
N GLU A 173 -6.96 -13.69 4.21
CA GLU A 173 -8.01 -14.56 3.66
C GLU A 173 -8.37 -14.14 2.24
N GLN A 174 -8.46 -12.83 1.99
CA GLN A 174 -8.68 -12.31 0.63
C GLN A 174 -7.51 -12.66 -0.29
N LEU A 175 -6.27 -12.54 0.17
CA LEU A 175 -5.08 -12.92 -0.62
C LEU A 175 -5.08 -14.41 -0.98
N ARG A 176 -5.40 -15.29 -0.02
CA ARG A 176 -5.54 -16.74 -0.29
C ARG A 176 -6.63 -17.01 -1.31
N TYR A 177 -7.79 -16.38 -1.15
CA TYR A 177 -8.89 -16.51 -2.10
C TYR A 177 -8.50 -16.03 -3.50
N LEU A 178 -7.84 -14.88 -3.63
CA LEU A 178 -7.36 -14.37 -4.91
C LEU A 178 -6.35 -15.31 -5.57
N ALA A 179 -5.44 -15.91 -4.79
CA ALA A 179 -4.50 -16.91 -5.30
C ALA A 179 -5.22 -18.18 -5.81
N GLU A 180 -6.21 -18.67 -5.05
CA GLU A 180 -7.01 -19.84 -5.41
C GLU A 180 -7.77 -19.65 -6.74
N ILE A 181 -8.35 -18.48 -6.94
CA ILE A 181 -9.07 -18.15 -8.19
C ILE A 181 -8.13 -17.66 -9.32
N GLY A 182 -6.82 -17.57 -9.06
CA GLY A 182 -5.79 -17.21 -10.03
C GLY A 182 -5.70 -15.72 -10.36
N ILE A 183 -6.17 -14.84 -9.47
CA ILE A 183 -6.08 -13.38 -9.60
C ILE A 183 -4.86 -12.88 -8.80
N THR A 184 -3.73 -12.79 -9.46
CA THR A 184 -2.46 -12.35 -8.86
C THR A 184 -1.81 -11.27 -9.74
N PRO A 185 -0.88 -10.46 -9.23
CA PRO A 185 -0.17 -9.46 -10.04
C PRO A 185 0.43 -10.06 -11.32
N GLY A 186 0.26 -9.37 -12.44
CA GLY A 186 0.67 -9.82 -13.76
C GLY A 186 -0.37 -10.68 -14.51
N ARG A 187 -1.39 -11.21 -13.84
CA ARG A 187 -2.41 -12.06 -14.47
C ARG A 187 -3.32 -11.24 -15.39
N ARG A 188 -3.61 -11.79 -16.57
CA ARG A 188 -4.62 -11.23 -17.49
C ARG A 188 -5.98 -11.74 -17.13
N VAL A 189 -6.96 -10.84 -17.10
CA VAL A 189 -8.37 -11.12 -16.85
C VAL A 189 -9.25 -10.39 -17.87
N GLU A 190 -10.43 -10.93 -18.16
CA GLU A 190 -11.44 -10.31 -19.01
C GLU A 190 -12.73 -10.17 -18.20
N VAL A 191 -13.31 -8.98 -18.17
CA VAL A 191 -14.61 -8.75 -17.53
C VAL A 191 -15.71 -9.25 -18.46
N ILE A 192 -16.41 -10.32 -18.08
CA ILE A 192 -17.42 -10.97 -18.92
C ILE A 192 -18.79 -10.36 -18.69
N ALA A 193 -19.18 -10.17 -17.42
CA ALA A 193 -20.49 -9.68 -17.04
C ALA A 193 -20.45 -8.96 -15.70
N ARG A 194 -21.45 -8.15 -15.44
CA ARG A 194 -21.75 -7.53 -14.13
C ARG A 194 -23.21 -7.77 -13.82
N ALA A 195 -23.47 -8.33 -12.67
CA ALA A 195 -24.83 -8.41 -12.18
C ALA A 195 -25.33 -7.01 -11.75
N PRO A 196 -26.62 -6.70 -11.93
CA PRO A 196 -27.22 -5.43 -11.51
C PRO A 196 -27.17 -5.27 -9.97
N PHE A 197 -27.43 -4.05 -9.50
CA PHE A 197 -27.55 -3.72 -8.06
C PHE A 197 -26.30 -4.04 -7.25
N ASP A 198 -25.12 -3.62 -7.76
CA ASP A 198 -23.82 -3.93 -7.15
C ASP A 198 -23.58 -5.43 -6.93
N GLY A 199 -24.13 -6.24 -7.80
CA GLY A 199 -23.94 -7.68 -7.77
C GLY A 199 -22.52 -8.10 -8.23
N PRO A 200 -22.23 -9.41 -8.23
CA PRO A 200 -20.90 -9.92 -8.56
C PRO A 200 -20.49 -9.58 -10.00
N ILE A 201 -19.17 -9.58 -10.19
CA ILE A 201 -18.49 -9.36 -11.46
C ILE A 201 -17.91 -10.69 -11.92
N ASP A 202 -18.31 -11.14 -13.10
CA ASP A 202 -17.79 -12.36 -13.71
C ASP A 202 -16.56 -12.05 -14.53
N LEU A 203 -15.50 -12.76 -14.23
CA LEU A 203 -14.17 -12.62 -14.83
C LEU A 203 -13.75 -13.91 -15.52
N ARG A 204 -13.19 -13.81 -16.70
CA ARG A 204 -12.45 -14.92 -17.32
C ARG A 204 -10.99 -14.86 -16.88
N VAL A 205 -10.55 -15.87 -16.15
CA VAL A 205 -9.17 -16.05 -15.70
C VAL A 205 -8.61 -17.30 -16.38
N GLY A 206 -7.80 -17.11 -17.41
CA GLY A 206 -7.38 -18.21 -18.27
C GLY A 206 -8.56 -18.85 -19.02
N ARG A 207 -8.88 -20.12 -18.71
CA ARG A 207 -10.01 -20.85 -19.32
C ARG A 207 -11.25 -20.89 -18.43
N GLU A 208 -11.16 -20.41 -17.21
CA GLU A 208 -12.22 -20.51 -16.22
C GLU A 208 -12.95 -19.19 -16.02
N VAL A 209 -14.19 -19.27 -15.61
CA VAL A 209 -15.00 -18.12 -15.19
C VAL A 209 -15.04 -18.10 -13.67
N ARG A 210 -14.75 -16.94 -13.10
CA ARG A 210 -14.76 -16.68 -11.67
C ARG A 210 -15.63 -15.48 -11.38
N SER A 211 -16.40 -15.53 -10.30
CA SER A 211 -17.22 -14.42 -9.85
C SER A 211 -16.63 -13.83 -8.58
N ILE A 212 -16.46 -12.50 -8.55
CA ILE A 212 -16.00 -11.78 -7.36
C ILE A 212 -16.99 -10.69 -6.95
N GLY A 213 -17.04 -10.42 -5.65
CA GLY A 213 -17.85 -9.32 -5.13
C GLY A 213 -17.29 -7.94 -5.51
N PRO A 214 -18.12 -6.91 -5.64
CA PRO A 214 -17.68 -5.56 -6.01
C PRO A 214 -16.73 -4.94 -4.97
N ALA A 215 -16.89 -5.27 -3.69
CA ALA A 215 -15.98 -4.81 -2.64
C ALA A 215 -14.54 -5.28 -2.86
N LEU A 216 -14.35 -6.55 -3.23
CA LEU A 216 -13.04 -7.10 -3.56
C LEU A 216 -12.50 -6.52 -4.88
N ALA A 217 -13.36 -6.32 -5.88
CA ALA A 217 -12.97 -5.72 -7.16
C ALA A 217 -12.47 -4.26 -7.02
N LYS A 218 -12.91 -3.53 -6.00
CA LYS A 218 -12.40 -2.18 -5.64
C LYS A 218 -11.00 -2.19 -5.03
N GLN A 219 -10.48 -3.36 -4.64
CA GLN A 219 -9.14 -3.52 -4.07
C GLN A 219 -8.14 -4.08 -5.09
N ILE A 220 -8.55 -4.28 -6.34
CA ILE A 220 -7.72 -4.81 -7.40
C ILE A 220 -7.48 -3.71 -8.43
N ALA A 221 -6.26 -3.21 -8.49
CA ALA A 221 -5.84 -2.27 -9.53
C ALA A 221 -5.39 -3.02 -10.79
N VAL A 222 -5.75 -2.47 -11.94
CA VAL A 222 -5.48 -3.08 -13.25
C VAL A 222 -4.94 -2.06 -14.25
N VAL A 223 -4.26 -2.56 -15.27
CA VAL A 223 -3.80 -1.79 -16.44
C VAL A 223 -4.33 -2.45 -17.71
N ALA A 224 -4.31 -1.72 -18.82
CA ALA A 224 -4.66 -2.28 -20.13
C ALA A 224 -3.83 -3.54 -20.42
N GLY A 225 -4.48 -4.61 -20.86
CA GLY A 225 -3.91 -5.94 -21.06
C GLY A 225 -3.22 -6.14 -22.41
#